data_ecaa24ed5ff2429d66dbd4c124767648
#
_entry.id   ecaa24ed5ff2429d66dbd4c124767648
#
_cell.length_a   1.000
_cell.length_b   1.000
_cell.length_c   1.000
_cell.angle_alpha   90.00
_cell.angle_beta   90.00
_cell.angle_gamma   90.00
#
_symmetry.space_group_name_H-M   'P 1'
#
loop_
_entity.id
_entity.type
_entity.pdbx_description
1 polymer ?
#
loop_
_entity_poly.entity_id
_entity_poly.type
_entity_poly.pdbx_seq_one_letter_code
_entity_poly.pdbx_strand_id
1 'polypeptide(L)'
;MYEIDDLVYTDAGVYWNAKGVKRFEEYIQMLKDGEFLITFQSSYLEKDYSKGDILKFTGHYNDDNVLMSLQLLSGIVIIKKNAEGMRFVEDWYELCHHHFNLISDKVSAVPCIRGFVENRHDQSALSLLAKQRRHIEISYKETLPLSLDWSQMEAFPIQARQYKKKKMQWKEKHIFELKKPYMALIAWYLKRYKHFYFSPTTKVYW
;
A
#
# COMPACT_ATOMS: atom_id res chain seq x y z
N MET A 1 -3.09 -12.54 26.32
CA MET A 1 -3.48 -11.67 25.20
C MET A 1 -2.18 -11.05 24.70
N TYR A 2 -1.76 -11.33 23.47
CA TYR A 2 -0.55 -10.71 22.90
C TYR A 2 -0.91 -9.26 22.54
N GLU A 3 -0.21 -8.29 23.10
CA GLU A 3 -0.29 -6.90 22.63
C GLU A 3 0.43 -6.80 21.28
N ILE A 4 -0.28 -6.28 20.29
CA ILE A 4 0.31 -5.97 18.98
C ILE A 4 0.77 -4.51 19.07
N ASP A 5 2.07 -4.29 19.04
CA ASP A 5 2.67 -2.96 19.14
C ASP A 5 2.87 -2.31 17.78
N ASP A 6 3.06 -3.10 16.75
CA ASP A 6 3.33 -2.66 15.38
C ASP A 6 2.42 -3.36 14.37
N LEU A 7 1.95 -2.61 13.36
CA LEU A 7 1.18 -3.10 12.24
C LEU A 7 2.04 -3.08 10.98
N VAL A 8 2.09 -4.21 10.28
CA VAL A 8 2.68 -4.27 8.94
C VAL A 8 1.56 -4.54 7.95
N TYR A 9 1.28 -3.57 7.09
CA TYR A 9 0.35 -3.72 5.97
C TYR A 9 1.12 -4.02 4.69
N THR A 10 0.68 -5.02 3.95
CA THR A 10 1.19 -5.30 2.60
C THR A 10 0.06 -5.75 1.68
N ASP A 11 0.13 -5.31 0.42
CA ASP A 11 -0.75 -5.80 -0.63
C ASP A 11 -0.53 -7.29 -0.88
N ALA A 12 -1.57 -7.99 -1.36
CA ALA A 12 -1.53 -9.41 -1.67
C ALA A 12 -0.51 -9.78 -2.78
N GLY A 13 -0.04 -8.81 -3.57
CA GLY A 13 0.99 -8.99 -4.59
C GLY A 13 2.43 -8.86 -4.09
N VAL A 14 2.61 -8.56 -2.80
CA VAL A 14 3.93 -8.41 -2.18
C VAL A 14 4.49 -9.77 -1.80
N TYR A 15 5.76 -9.99 -2.11
CA TYR A 15 6.48 -11.22 -1.73
C TYR A 15 7.28 -10.98 -0.45
N TRP A 16 7.11 -11.87 0.53
CA TRP A 16 7.90 -11.90 1.75
C TRP A 16 9.07 -12.86 1.63
N ASN A 17 10.27 -12.35 1.88
CA ASN A 17 11.51 -13.10 1.78
C ASN A 17 12.10 -13.38 3.18
N ALA A 18 12.08 -14.63 3.60
CA ALA A 18 12.60 -15.04 4.91
C ALA A 18 14.11 -14.77 5.08
N LYS A 19 14.89 -14.69 3.99
CA LYS A 19 16.31 -14.35 4.06
C LYS A 19 16.56 -12.91 4.51
N GLY A 20 15.56 -12.02 4.34
CA GLY A 20 15.62 -10.62 4.73
C GLY A 20 15.24 -10.35 6.19
N VAL A 21 15.07 -11.35 7.04
CA VAL A 21 14.58 -11.18 8.43
C VAL A 21 15.42 -10.18 9.24
N LYS A 22 16.73 -10.18 9.08
CA LYS A 22 17.62 -9.24 9.78
C LYS A 22 17.28 -7.78 9.43
N ARG A 23 17.04 -7.49 8.14
CA ARG A 23 16.66 -6.15 7.71
C ARG A 23 15.26 -5.77 8.22
N PHE A 24 14.36 -6.74 8.33
CA PHE A 24 13.04 -6.50 8.93
C PHE A 24 13.14 -6.15 10.43
N GLU A 25 14.00 -6.82 11.18
CA GLU A 25 14.27 -6.49 12.59
C GLU A 25 14.81 -5.05 12.72
N GLU A 26 15.64 -4.61 11.77
CA GLU A 26 16.12 -3.23 11.72
C GLU A 26 14.96 -2.24 11.52
N TYR A 27 13.99 -2.53 10.63
CA TYR A 27 12.79 -1.68 10.48
C TYR A 27 11.99 -1.58 11.78
N ILE A 28 11.77 -2.70 12.46
CA ILE A 28 11.07 -2.69 13.75
C ILE A 28 11.85 -1.90 14.81
N GLN A 29 13.18 -1.99 14.80
CA GLN A 29 14.00 -1.19 15.72
C GLN A 29 13.89 0.32 15.45
N MET A 30 13.84 0.75 14.19
CA MET A 30 13.63 2.16 13.82
C MET A 30 12.32 2.73 14.39
N LEU A 31 11.23 1.93 14.45
CA LEU A 31 10.00 2.35 15.11
C LEU A 31 10.15 2.47 16.63
N LYS A 32 10.96 1.60 17.25
CA LYS A 32 11.24 1.68 18.69
C LYS A 32 12.03 2.92 19.06
N ASP A 33 12.91 3.40 18.17
CA ASP A 33 13.76 4.55 18.37
C ASP A 33 13.02 5.91 18.30
N GLY A 34 11.69 5.89 18.10
CA GLY A 34 10.83 7.06 18.30
C GLY A 34 9.96 7.47 17.11
N GLU A 35 10.14 6.86 15.95
CA GLU A 35 9.27 7.11 14.82
C GLU A 35 8.00 6.24 14.90
N PHE A 36 6.91 6.68 14.26
CA PHE A 36 5.65 5.94 14.28
C PHE A 36 5.31 5.30 12.94
N LEU A 37 5.98 5.68 11.87
CA LEU A 37 5.64 5.31 10.50
C LEU A 37 6.89 5.05 9.68
N ILE A 38 6.93 3.89 9.02
CA ILE A 38 7.90 3.58 7.96
C ILE A 38 7.14 3.43 6.65
N THR A 39 7.57 4.17 5.65
CA THR A 39 7.08 4.14 4.27
C THR A 39 8.17 3.69 3.32
N PHE A 40 7.78 3.24 2.15
CA PHE A 40 8.70 2.80 1.11
C PHE A 40 8.50 3.66 -0.13
N GLN A 41 9.60 4.16 -0.68
CA GLN A 41 9.56 4.96 -1.90
C GLN A 41 9.14 4.11 -3.10
N SER A 42 8.39 4.72 -4.02
CA SER A 42 8.25 4.25 -5.39
C SER A 42 9.38 4.81 -6.27
N SER A 43 9.41 4.45 -7.54
CA SER A 43 10.33 5.05 -8.52
C SER A 43 9.72 6.25 -9.27
N TYR A 44 8.57 6.77 -8.83
CA TYR A 44 7.80 7.81 -9.49
C TYR A 44 7.85 9.12 -8.71
N LEU A 45 7.88 10.26 -9.41
CA LEU A 45 7.80 11.57 -8.77
C LEU A 45 6.36 11.86 -8.32
N GLU A 46 6.21 12.53 -7.18
CA GLU A 46 4.90 12.87 -6.63
C GLU A 46 4.03 13.67 -7.61
N LYS A 47 4.61 14.68 -8.27
CA LYS A 47 3.89 15.55 -9.22
C LYS A 47 3.33 14.83 -10.44
N ASP A 48 3.95 13.70 -10.83
CA ASP A 48 3.55 12.95 -12.02
C ASP A 48 2.40 11.99 -11.73
N TYR A 49 2.20 11.65 -10.43
CA TYR A 49 1.24 10.63 -10.00
C TYR A 49 0.27 11.08 -8.91
N SER A 50 0.19 12.39 -8.65
CA SER A 50 -0.83 12.98 -7.78
C SER A 50 -1.52 14.14 -8.50
N LYS A 51 -2.86 14.06 -8.64
CA LYS A 51 -3.62 15.09 -9.35
C LYS A 51 -3.74 16.40 -8.58
N GLY A 52 -4.06 17.49 -9.28
CA GLY A 52 -4.12 18.83 -8.72
C GLY A 52 -5.04 18.98 -7.51
N ASP A 53 -6.20 18.30 -7.51
CA ASP A 53 -7.15 18.37 -6.41
C ASP A 53 -6.58 17.89 -5.09
N ILE A 54 -5.93 16.71 -5.08
CA ILE A 54 -5.37 16.15 -3.86
C ILE A 54 -4.15 16.93 -3.39
N LEU A 55 -3.29 17.39 -4.32
CA LEU A 55 -2.16 18.26 -4.00
C LEU A 55 -2.61 19.55 -3.33
N LYS A 56 -3.69 20.17 -3.82
CA LYS A 56 -4.26 21.38 -3.23
C LYS A 56 -4.89 21.11 -1.87
N PHE A 57 -5.65 20.03 -1.75
CA PHE A 57 -6.31 19.63 -0.50
C PHE A 57 -5.31 19.38 0.62
N THR A 58 -4.20 18.71 0.31
CA THR A 58 -3.13 18.40 1.27
C THR A 58 -2.12 19.55 1.46
N GLY A 59 -2.27 20.68 0.77
CA GLY A 59 -1.41 21.84 0.91
C GLY A 59 -0.08 21.77 0.14
N HIS A 60 0.13 20.75 -0.69
CA HIS A 60 1.41 20.52 -1.40
C HIS A 60 1.42 21.02 -2.86
N TYR A 61 0.38 21.72 -3.31
CA TYR A 61 0.27 22.13 -4.70
C TYR A 61 1.40 23.05 -5.19
N ASN A 62 1.98 23.85 -4.30
CA ASN A 62 3.08 24.77 -4.58
C ASN A 62 4.36 24.41 -3.80
N ASP A 63 4.48 23.18 -3.32
CA ASP A 63 5.64 22.70 -2.56
C ASP A 63 6.55 21.87 -3.47
N ASP A 64 7.55 22.54 -4.06
CA ASP A 64 8.51 21.91 -4.96
C ASP A 64 9.30 20.77 -4.29
N ASN A 65 9.54 20.84 -2.97
CA ASN A 65 10.23 19.77 -2.27
C ASN A 65 9.40 18.47 -2.30
N VAL A 66 8.10 18.59 -2.08
CA VAL A 66 7.19 17.44 -2.17
C VAL A 66 6.95 17.03 -3.62
N LEU A 67 6.67 17.98 -4.51
CA LEU A 67 6.38 17.71 -5.92
C LEU A 67 7.51 16.96 -6.62
N MET A 68 8.76 17.28 -6.30
CA MET A 68 9.95 16.66 -6.90
C MET A 68 10.49 15.47 -6.10
N SER A 69 9.87 15.12 -4.97
CA SER A 69 10.23 13.91 -4.22
C SER A 69 9.59 12.66 -4.84
N LEU A 70 10.10 11.48 -4.45
CA LEU A 70 9.50 10.22 -4.85
C LEU A 70 8.19 9.98 -4.11
N GLN A 71 7.18 9.47 -4.81
CA GLN A 71 5.92 9.05 -4.21
C GLN A 71 6.14 7.83 -3.31
N LEU A 72 5.36 7.70 -2.24
CA LEU A 72 5.45 6.57 -1.31
C LEU A 72 4.44 5.49 -1.67
N LEU A 73 4.81 4.23 -1.47
CA LEU A 73 3.97 3.07 -1.76
C LEU A 73 2.87 2.92 -0.70
N SER A 74 1.61 2.79 -1.10
CA SER A 74 0.51 2.40 -0.20
C SER A 74 0.48 0.90 0.08
N GLY A 75 1.01 0.11 -0.84
CA GLY A 75 1.01 -1.34 -0.74
C GLY A 75 2.03 -1.94 0.23
N ILE A 76 2.84 -1.11 0.92
CA ILE A 76 3.79 -1.56 1.95
C ILE A 76 3.94 -0.43 2.97
N VAL A 77 3.46 -0.66 4.21
CA VAL A 77 3.53 0.32 5.30
C VAL A 77 3.75 -0.38 6.63
N ILE A 78 4.62 0.17 7.48
CA ILE A 78 4.82 -0.31 8.85
C ILE A 78 4.47 0.83 9.81
N ILE A 79 3.53 0.60 10.72
CA ILE A 79 2.93 1.62 11.56
C ILE A 79 2.99 1.15 13.02
N LYS A 80 3.52 1.99 13.90
CA LYS A 80 3.46 1.76 15.34
C LYS A 80 2.04 1.99 15.86
N LYS A 81 1.54 1.08 16.67
CA LYS A 81 0.25 1.20 17.33
C LYS A 81 0.32 2.16 18.53
N ASN A 82 0.46 3.44 18.24
CA ASN A 82 0.41 4.51 19.21
C ASN A 82 -0.62 5.57 18.76
N ALA A 83 -0.81 6.62 19.55
CA ALA A 83 -1.78 7.68 19.22
C ALA A 83 -1.52 8.35 17.87
N GLU A 84 -0.25 8.54 17.49
CA GLU A 84 0.13 9.16 16.22
C GLU A 84 -0.10 8.23 15.02
N GLY A 85 0.30 6.96 15.15
CA GLY A 85 0.04 5.95 14.11
C GLY A 85 -1.46 5.70 13.88
N MET A 86 -2.25 5.63 14.96
CA MET A 86 -3.70 5.50 14.85
C MET A 86 -4.33 6.71 14.15
N ARG A 87 -3.91 7.94 14.52
CA ARG A 87 -4.39 9.17 13.87
C ARG A 87 -4.00 9.20 12.38
N PHE A 88 -2.80 8.74 12.02
CA PHE A 88 -2.41 8.65 10.62
C PHE A 88 -3.33 7.72 9.82
N VAL A 89 -3.66 6.55 10.37
CA VAL A 89 -4.59 5.60 9.72
C VAL A 89 -6.00 6.19 9.59
N GLU A 90 -6.47 6.89 10.63
CA GLU A 90 -7.77 7.59 10.61
C GLU A 90 -7.80 8.67 9.51
N ASP A 91 -6.77 9.52 9.42
CA ASP A 91 -6.69 10.57 8.40
C ASP A 91 -6.61 9.98 6.98
N TRP A 92 -5.89 8.87 6.79
CA TRP A 92 -5.83 8.18 5.51
C TRP A 92 -7.19 7.57 5.14
N TYR A 93 -7.85 6.93 6.11
CA TYR A 93 -9.21 6.41 5.94
C TYR A 93 -10.21 7.54 5.60
N GLU A 94 -10.20 8.63 6.36
CA GLU A 94 -11.06 9.80 6.14
C GLU A 94 -10.89 10.35 4.71
N LEU A 95 -9.64 10.54 4.27
CA LEU A 95 -9.37 11.05 2.94
C LEU A 95 -9.88 10.09 1.86
N CYS A 96 -9.63 8.80 2.01
CA CYS A 96 -10.06 7.80 1.03
C CYS A 96 -11.57 7.58 1.01
N HIS A 97 -12.24 7.66 2.16
CA HIS A 97 -13.66 7.36 2.29
C HIS A 97 -14.55 8.58 2.05
N HIS A 98 -14.26 9.70 2.71
CA HIS A 98 -15.10 10.90 2.64
C HIS A 98 -14.72 11.87 1.52
N HIS A 99 -13.49 11.79 1.03
CA HIS A 99 -13.00 12.62 -0.07
C HIS A 99 -12.64 11.79 -1.31
N PHE A 100 -13.43 10.76 -1.61
CA PHE A 100 -13.18 9.82 -2.71
C PHE A 100 -12.92 10.49 -4.06
N ASN A 101 -13.53 11.65 -4.33
CA ASN A 101 -13.27 12.41 -5.57
C ASN A 101 -11.80 12.82 -5.72
N LEU A 102 -11.06 13.05 -4.62
CA LEU A 102 -9.66 13.44 -4.64
C LEU A 102 -8.75 12.29 -5.10
N ILE A 103 -9.17 11.04 -4.87
CA ILE A 103 -8.38 9.87 -5.21
C ILE A 103 -8.91 9.11 -6.44
N SER A 104 -10.10 9.44 -6.94
CA SER A 104 -10.71 8.78 -8.10
C SER A 104 -10.10 9.24 -9.42
N ASP A 105 -10.45 8.54 -10.53
CA ASP A 105 -10.05 8.90 -11.90
C ASP A 105 -10.83 10.07 -12.49
N LYS A 106 -11.71 10.71 -11.71
CA LYS A 106 -12.39 11.92 -12.16
C LYS A 106 -11.39 13.02 -12.51
N VAL A 107 -11.70 13.76 -13.56
CA VAL A 107 -10.90 14.91 -13.97
C VAL A 107 -10.73 15.86 -12.78
N SER A 108 -9.50 16.32 -12.58
CA SER A 108 -9.18 17.28 -11.52
C SER A 108 -9.79 18.65 -11.82
N ALA A 109 -10.45 19.26 -10.83
CA ALA A 109 -10.95 20.64 -10.93
C ALA A 109 -9.79 21.66 -10.83
N VAL A 110 -8.74 21.31 -10.10
CA VAL A 110 -7.49 22.07 -10.03
C VAL A 110 -6.56 21.57 -11.13
N PRO A 111 -5.92 22.45 -11.94
CA PRO A 111 -4.97 22.01 -12.96
C PRO A 111 -3.89 21.10 -12.38
N CYS A 112 -3.63 20.01 -13.04
CA CYS A 112 -2.53 19.13 -12.64
C CYS A 112 -1.17 19.77 -12.96
N ILE A 113 -0.14 19.42 -12.21
CA ILE A 113 1.23 19.89 -12.44
C ILE A 113 1.73 19.38 -13.79
N ARG A 114 2.54 20.17 -14.49
CA ARG A 114 3.12 19.77 -15.77
C ARG A 114 3.89 18.47 -15.63
N GLY A 115 3.56 17.50 -16.48
CA GLY A 115 4.14 16.15 -16.45
C GLY A 115 3.23 15.12 -15.77
N PHE A 116 2.07 15.51 -15.24
CA PHE A 116 1.10 14.58 -14.66
C PHE A 116 0.70 13.48 -15.64
N VAL A 117 0.79 12.23 -15.17
CA VAL A 117 0.49 11.02 -15.95
C VAL A 117 -0.85 10.44 -15.55
N GLU A 118 -1.01 10.08 -14.27
CA GLU A 118 -2.21 9.49 -13.71
C GLU A 118 -2.26 9.70 -12.18
N ASN A 119 -3.43 9.60 -11.59
CA ASN A 119 -3.56 9.60 -10.14
C ASN A 119 -3.43 8.19 -9.58
N ARG A 120 -2.63 8.01 -8.54
CA ARG A 120 -2.39 6.70 -7.89
C ARG A 120 -3.32 6.43 -6.71
N HIS A 121 -4.53 6.98 -6.73
CA HIS A 121 -5.62 6.70 -5.79
C HIS A 121 -5.20 6.83 -4.32
N ASP A 122 -5.38 5.75 -3.55
CA ASP A 122 -5.01 5.64 -2.14
C ASP A 122 -3.50 5.83 -1.88
N GLN A 123 -2.66 5.50 -2.86
CA GLN A 123 -1.21 5.72 -2.78
C GLN A 123 -0.87 7.22 -2.78
N SER A 124 -1.53 8.04 -3.63
CA SER A 124 -1.37 9.50 -3.59
C SER A 124 -1.81 10.06 -2.24
N ALA A 125 -2.91 9.54 -1.67
CA ALA A 125 -3.39 9.94 -0.37
C ALA A 125 -2.39 9.63 0.75
N LEU A 126 -1.93 8.37 0.82
CA LEU A 126 -0.95 7.95 1.81
C LEU A 126 0.34 8.77 1.72
N SER A 127 0.87 8.90 0.50
CA SER A 127 2.14 9.58 0.25
C SER A 127 2.11 11.03 0.72
N LEU A 128 1.08 11.78 0.36
CA LEU A 128 0.94 13.18 0.72
C LEU A 128 0.65 13.38 2.22
N LEU A 129 -0.12 12.50 2.85
CA LEU A 129 -0.36 12.54 4.30
C LEU A 129 0.88 12.19 5.10
N ALA A 130 1.69 11.23 4.65
CA ALA A 130 2.94 10.86 5.30
C ALA A 130 3.94 12.04 5.26
N LYS A 131 4.05 12.74 4.12
CA LYS A 131 4.93 13.89 3.94
C LYS A 131 4.57 15.13 4.78
N GLN A 132 3.36 15.17 5.36
CA GLN A 132 2.99 16.18 6.36
C GLN A 132 3.51 15.86 7.76
N ARG A 133 4.11 14.68 7.96
CA ARG A 133 4.52 14.15 9.26
C ARG A 133 5.95 13.69 9.23
N ARG A 134 6.52 13.62 10.39
CA ARG A 134 7.81 12.98 10.56
C ARG A 134 7.64 11.48 10.41
N HIS A 135 8.43 10.86 9.53
CA HIS A 135 8.39 9.44 9.23
C HIS A 135 9.73 8.97 8.65
N ILE A 136 9.91 7.65 8.56
CA ILE A 136 11.08 7.06 7.92
C ILE A 136 10.72 6.66 6.49
N GLU A 137 11.54 7.08 5.53
CA GLU A 137 11.44 6.65 4.14
C GLU A 137 12.51 5.60 3.81
N ILE A 138 12.09 4.41 3.43
CA ILE A 138 12.98 3.37 2.92
C ILE A 138 13.07 3.50 1.39
N SER A 139 14.29 3.43 0.89
CA SER A 139 14.54 3.54 -0.55
C SER A 139 13.79 2.46 -1.34
N TYR A 140 13.25 2.82 -2.51
CA TYR A 140 12.62 1.86 -3.45
C TYR A 140 13.56 0.73 -3.87
N LYS A 141 14.88 0.91 -3.74
CA LYS A 141 15.88 -0.13 -4.02
C LYS A 141 15.79 -1.32 -3.07
N GLU A 142 15.16 -1.15 -1.92
CA GLU A 142 14.93 -2.25 -0.96
C GLU A 142 13.65 -3.06 -1.29
N THR A 143 12.78 -2.54 -2.17
CA THR A 143 11.54 -3.23 -2.58
C THR A 143 11.53 -3.66 -4.04
N LEU A 144 12.32 -2.98 -4.89
CA LEU A 144 12.42 -3.23 -6.33
C LEU A 144 13.90 -3.30 -6.76
N PRO A 145 14.32 -4.33 -7.51
CA PRO A 145 15.68 -4.39 -8.04
C PRO A 145 15.91 -3.30 -9.09
N LEU A 146 17.12 -2.77 -9.15
CA LEU A 146 17.54 -1.83 -10.21
C LEU A 146 17.57 -2.49 -11.60
N SER A 147 17.71 -3.80 -11.62
CA SER A 147 17.60 -4.66 -12.80
C SER A 147 16.48 -5.68 -12.57
N LEU A 148 16.15 -6.48 -13.58
CA LEU A 148 15.18 -7.57 -13.42
C LEU A 148 15.75 -8.77 -12.62
N ASP A 149 16.95 -8.64 -12.09
CA ASP A 149 17.62 -9.66 -11.28
C ASP A 149 17.18 -9.57 -9.80
N TRP A 150 16.28 -10.45 -9.42
CA TRP A 150 15.78 -10.56 -8.05
C TRP A 150 16.77 -11.16 -7.05
N SER A 151 17.92 -11.72 -7.51
CA SER A 151 18.96 -12.19 -6.58
C SER A 151 19.55 -11.05 -5.75
N GLN A 152 19.57 -9.83 -6.29
CA GLN A 152 20.00 -8.62 -5.59
C GLN A 152 19.10 -8.25 -4.39
N MET A 153 17.90 -8.83 -4.33
CA MET A 153 16.91 -8.57 -3.29
C MET A 153 16.94 -9.57 -2.13
N GLU A 154 17.92 -10.48 -2.11
CA GLU A 154 17.97 -11.54 -1.07
C GLU A 154 18.12 -11.00 0.36
N ALA A 155 18.75 -9.85 0.52
CA ALA A 155 18.92 -9.23 1.84
C ALA A 155 17.66 -8.46 2.33
N PHE A 156 16.66 -8.23 1.45
CA PHE A 156 15.49 -7.42 1.78
C PHE A 156 14.25 -8.27 2.03
N PRO A 157 13.49 -7.97 3.11
CA PRO A 157 12.37 -8.82 3.55
C PRO A 157 11.13 -8.68 2.67
N ILE A 158 10.90 -7.50 2.11
CA ILE A 158 9.66 -7.13 1.44
C ILE A 158 9.97 -6.76 0.00
N GLN A 159 9.37 -7.45 -0.95
CA GLN A 159 9.64 -7.28 -2.37
C GLN A 159 8.35 -7.02 -3.14
N ALA A 160 8.25 -5.86 -3.78
CA ALA A 160 7.11 -5.46 -4.62
C ALA A 160 7.16 -6.21 -5.97
N ARG A 161 7.10 -7.53 -5.93
CA ARG A 161 7.10 -8.38 -7.12
C ARG A 161 5.74 -8.26 -7.82
N GLN A 162 5.68 -7.54 -8.92
CA GLN A 162 4.56 -7.71 -9.84
C GLN A 162 4.72 -9.07 -10.55
N TYR A 163 3.98 -10.06 -10.08
CA TYR A 163 3.81 -11.27 -10.88
C TYR A 163 3.11 -10.87 -12.18
N LYS A 164 3.87 -10.73 -13.29
CA LYS A 164 3.25 -10.75 -14.61
C LYS A 164 2.47 -12.07 -14.65
N LYS A 165 1.13 -12.00 -14.66
CA LYS A 165 0.30 -13.19 -14.90
C LYS A 165 0.85 -13.82 -16.16
N LYS A 166 1.57 -14.97 -16.04
CA LYS A 166 1.87 -15.81 -17.20
C LYS A 166 0.54 -15.94 -17.93
N LYS A 167 0.49 -15.60 -19.23
CA LYS A 167 -0.69 -15.86 -20.02
C LYS A 167 -1.03 -17.33 -19.78
N MET A 168 -2.14 -17.57 -19.08
CA MET A 168 -2.55 -18.91 -18.66
C MET A 168 -2.64 -19.75 -19.93
N GLN A 169 -1.85 -20.83 -20.00
CA GLN A 169 -1.90 -21.72 -21.15
C GLN A 169 -3.32 -22.24 -21.31
N TRP A 170 -3.74 -22.54 -22.53
CA TRP A 170 -5.11 -22.94 -22.84
C TRP A 170 -5.65 -24.04 -21.92
N LYS A 171 -4.81 -25.01 -21.53
CA LYS A 171 -5.14 -26.08 -20.57
C LYS A 171 -5.47 -25.56 -19.17
N GLU A 172 -4.69 -24.59 -18.66
CA GLU A 172 -4.91 -23.98 -17.34
C GLU A 172 -6.19 -23.15 -17.31
N LYS A 173 -6.49 -22.46 -18.43
CA LYS A 173 -7.72 -21.68 -18.59
C LYS A 173 -8.98 -22.57 -18.55
N HIS A 174 -8.92 -23.77 -19.16
CA HIS A 174 -10.02 -24.73 -19.13
C HIS A 174 -10.23 -25.32 -17.74
N ILE A 175 -9.16 -25.67 -17.03
CA ILE A 175 -9.22 -26.14 -15.63
C ILE A 175 -9.81 -25.06 -14.71
N PHE A 176 -9.44 -23.79 -14.92
CA PHE A 176 -9.98 -22.69 -14.14
C PHE A 176 -11.49 -22.48 -14.42
N GLU A 177 -11.91 -22.52 -15.68
CA GLU A 177 -13.33 -22.43 -16.05
C GLU A 177 -14.17 -23.59 -15.47
N LEU A 178 -13.62 -24.80 -15.46
CA LEU A 178 -14.27 -25.97 -14.85
C LEU A 178 -14.38 -25.86 -13.31
N LYS A 179 -13.48 -25.11 -12.66
CA LYS A 179 -13.50 -24.87 -11.19
C LYS A 179 -14.39 -23.71 -10.77
N LYS A 180 -14.80 -22.82 -11.68
CA LYS A 180 -15.68 -21.67 -11.37
C LYS A 180 -16.97 -22.04 -10.63
N PRO A 181 -17.75 -23.06 -11.06
CA PRO A 181 -18.97 -23.44 -10.35
C PRO A 181 -18.67 -23.97 -8.94
N TYR A 182 -17.56 -24.68 -8.77
CA TYR A 182 -17.14 -25.19 -7.47
C TYR A 182 -16.71 -24.07 -6.51
N MET A 183 -15.98 -23.09 -7.01
CA MET A 183 -15.59 -21.91 -6.22
C MET A 183 -16.81 -21.04 -5.86
N ALA A 184 -17.78 -20.92 -6.76
CA ALA A 184 -19.05 -20.24 -6.49
C ALA A 184 -19.85 -20.97 -5.39
N LEU A 185 -19.85 -22.31 -5.41
CA LEU A 185 -20.50 -23.14 -4.39
C LEU A 185 -19.83 -22.96 -3.02
N ILE A 186 -18.50 -22.96 -2.96
CA ILE A 186 -17.73 -22.70 -1.73
C ILE A 186 -18.04 -21.28 -1.20
N ALA A 187 -18.04 -20.27 -2.06
CA ALA A 187 -18.35 -18.90 -1.67
C ALA A 187 -19.79 -18.78 -1.15
N TRP A 188 -20.75 -19.44 -1.80
CA TRP A 188 -22.13 -19.52 -1.36
C TRP A 188 -22.25 -20.25 -0.01
N TYR A 189 -21.58 -21.38 0.16
CA TYR A 189 -21.54 -22.14 1.40
C TYR A 189 -20.95 -21.30 2.56
N LEU A 190 -19.80 -20.68 2.34
CA LEU A 190 -19.16 -19.81 3.34
C LEU A 190 -20.05 -18.61 3.71
N LYS A 191 -20.75 -18.01 2.74
CA LYS A 191 -21.70 -16.91 2.99
C LYS A 191 -22.91 -17.37 3.80
N ARG A 192 -23.43 -18.60 3.57
CA ARG A 192 -24.59 -19.15 4.27
C ARG A 192 -24.28 -19.58 5.70
N TYR A 193 -23.06 -20.07 5.96
CA TYR A 193 -22.63 -20.58 7.27
C TYR A 193 -21.76 -19.58 8.06
N LYS A 194 -21.59 -18.35 7.58
CA LYS A 194 -20.84 -17.28 8.27
C LYS A 194 -21.32 -16.99 9.70
N HIS A 195 -22.58 -17.25 10.00
CA HIS A 195 -23.17 -17.07 11.33
C HIS A 195 -22.79 -18.14 12.36
N PHE A 196 -22.18 -19.25 11.96
CA PHE A 196 -21.89 -20.35 12.89
C PHE A 196 -20.45 -20.36 13.43
N TYR A 197 -19.51 -19.62 12.80
CA TYR A 197 -18.09 -19.71 13.13
C TYR A 197 -17.40 -18.41 13.55
N PHE A 198 -18.10 -17.27 13.51
CA PHE A 198 -17.49 -16.00 13.94
C PHE A 198 -18.24 -15.41 15.11
N SER A 199 -17.48 -15.17 16.21
CA SER A 199 -17.94 -14.39 17.35
C SER A 199 -18.46 -13.02 16.88
N PRO A 200 -19.52 -12.47 17.52
CA PRO A 200 -20.12 -11.17 17.14
C PRO A 200 -19.17 -9.97 17.20
N THR A 201 -17.94 -10.17 17.71
CA THR A 201 -16.94 -9.11 17.89
C THR A 201 -15.93 -8.98 16.74
N THR A 202 -15.96 -9.89 15.76
CA THR A 202 -15.01 -9.81 14.61
C THR A 202 -15.72 -9.21 13.40
N LYS A 203 -15.64 -7.89 13.26
CA LYS A 203 -16.01 -7.21 12.00
C LYS A 203 -14.90 -7.45 10.98
N VAL A 204 -15.13 -8.33 10.02
CA VAL A 204 -14.26 -8.48 8.84
C VAL A 204 -14.77 -7.49 7.79
N TYR A 205 -13.97 -6.49 7.48
CA TYR A 205 -14.22 -5.56 6.37
C TYR A 205 -13.55 -6.12 5.12
N TRP A 206 -14.32 -6.23 4.04
CA TRP A 206 -13.86 -6.57 2.69
C TRP A 206 -13.68 -5.29 1.88
#